data_e2d9fe873876c91455957bc243d4e5ce
#
_entry.id   e2d9fe873876c91455957bc243d4e5ce
#
_cell.length_a   1.000
_cell.length_b   1.000
_cell.length_c   1.000
_cell.angle_alpha   90.00
_cell.angle_beta   90.00
_cell.angle_gamma   90.00
#
_symmetry.space_group_name_H-M   'P 1'
#
loop_
_entity.id
_entity.type
_entity.pdbx_description
1 polymer ?
#
loop_
_entity_poly.entity_id
_entity_poly.type
_entity_poly.pdbx_seq_one_letter_code
_entity_poly.pdbx_strand_id
1 'polypeptide(L)'
;MRIFDGEGNRLYCTREEIALFLKKAREKDSDLRTFAETLVYTGCRISEGLSLTPKGVQRESCQITFNSLKKRRGDLYRTVPVPETFIDTLTVAHKIVERQKTKAKAELHIWTWSRQYAFKLIKELMVDAGIPEGKHRSPKGLRHAFGVNAVVKGVQLNMIMKWMGHADISTTAIYADAIGKEEAEIAKKMWD
;
A
#
# COMPACT_ATOMS: atom_id res chain seq x y z
N MET A 1 -3.36 12.52 12.21
CA MET A 1 -2.81 12.26 10.88
C MET A 1 -3.44 13.28 9.94
N ARG A 2 -2.83 13.72 8.84
CA ARG A 2 -3.37 14.74 7.93
C ARG A 2 -3.08 14.31 6.49
N ILE A 3 -3.91 14.73 5.53
CA ILE A 3 -3.68 14.57 4.07
C ILE A 3 -3.25 15.88 3.39
N PHE A 4 -3.36 17.00 4.10
CA PHE A 4 -2.76 18.28 3.75
C PHE A 4 -1.84 18.75 4.87
N ASP A 5 -0.80 19.50 4.53
CA ASP A 5 0.05 20.16 5.52
C ASP A 5 -0.53 21.51 5.98
N GLY A 6 0.20 22.24 6.83
CA GLY A 6 -0.25 23.55 7.34
C GLY A 6 -0.30 24.65 6.28
N GLU A 7 0.28 24.42 5.11
CA GLU A 7 0.32 25.34 3.96
C GLU A 7 -0.68 24.94 2.86
N GLY A 8 -1.49 23.89 3.12
CA GLY A 8 -2.46 23.37 2.14
C GLY A 8 -1.87 22.45 1.07
N ASN A 9 -0.58 22.08 1.16
CA ASN A 9 0.01 21.15 0.21
C ASN A 9 -0.45 19.71 0.54
N ARG A 10 -0.79 18.95 -0.51
CA ARG A 10 -1.20 17.55 -0.37
C ARG A 10 -0.05 16.67 0.15
N LEU A 11 -0.40 15.68 0.94
CA LEU A 11 0.52 14.67 1.49
C LEU A 11 0.32 13.28 0.89
N TYR A 12 -0.46 13.15 -0.19
CA TYR A 12 -0.75 11.92 -0.92
C TYR A 12 -0.38 12.04 -2.40
N CYS A 13 -0.05 10.93 -3.03
CA CYS A 13 0.13 10.85 -4.48
C CYS A 13 -1.25 10.81 -5.16
N THR A 14 -1.39 11.51 -6.29
CA THR A 14 -2.61 11.46 -7.11
C THR A 14 -2.74 10.12 -7.83
N ARG A 15 -3.91 9.87 -8.45
CA ARG A 15 -4.14 8.66 -9.25
C ARG A 15 -3.20 8.57 -10.45
N GLU A 16 -2.95 9.70 -11.11
CA GLU A 16 -2.04 9.81 -12.24
C GLU A 16 -0.60 9.50 -11.80
N GLU A 17 -0.16 10.04 -10.67
CA GLU A 17 1.16 9.77 -10.10
C GLU A 17 1.31 8.30 -9.70
N ILE A 18 0.29 7.67 -9.13
CA ILE A 18 0.27 6.24 -8.84
C ILE A 18 0.37 5.40 -10.12
N ALA A 19 -0.34 5.79 -11.19
CA ALA A 19 -0.26 5.11 -12.48
C ALA A 19 1.15 5.20 -13.09
N LEU A 20 1.77 6.39 -13.06
CA LEU A 20 3.15 6.59 -13.50
C LEU A 20 4.16 5.78 -12.66
N PHE A 21 3.99 5.78 -11.34
CA PHE A 21 4.80 5.01 -10.41
C PHE A 21 4.74 3.51 -10.70
N LEU A 22 3.54 2.94 -10.86
CA LEU A 22 3.35 1.53 -11.18
C LEU A 22 3.91 1.18 -12.58
N LYS A 23 3.71 2.07 -13.57
CA LYS A 23 4.31 1.90 -14.90
C LYS A 23 5.84 1.81 -14.79
N LYS A 24 6.45 2.73 -14.04
CA LYS A 24 7.91 2.74 -13.86
C LYS A 24 8.41 1.56 -13.03
N ALA A 25 7.65 1.12 -12.03
CA ALA A 25 7.98 -0.07 -11.25
C ALA A 25 8.07 -1.35 -12.10
N ARG A 26 7.20 -1.49 -13.11
CA ARG A 26 7.21 -2.65 -14.03
C ARG A 26 8.46 -2.73 -14.91
N GLU A 27 9.22 -1.65 -15.05
CA GLU A 27 10.48 -1.61 -15.77
C GLU A 27 11.69 -2.03 -14.90
N LYS A 28 11.49 -2.21 -13.60
CA LYS A 28 12.53 -2.58 -12.63
C LYS A 28 12.59 -4.10 -12.44
N ASP A 29 13.63 -4.55 -11.69
CA ASP A 29 13.73 -5.93 -11.27
C ASP A 29 12.50 -6.37 -10.46
N SER A 30 12.31 -7.69 -10.35
CA SER A 30 11.12 -8.28 -9.74
C SER A 30 10.97 -7.90 -8.27
N ASP A 31 12.08 -7.71 -7.53
CA ASP A 31 12.04 -7.41 -6.11
C ASP A 31 11.53 -5.99 -5.87
N LEU A 32 12.08 -5.00 -6.58
CA LEU A 32 11.65 -3.60 -6.46
C LEU A 32 10.23 -3.42 -7.00
N ARG A 33 9.91 -4.04 -8.14
CA ARG A 33 8.57 -4.01 -8.71
C ARG A 33 7.53 -4.53 -7.72
N THR A 34 7.70 -5.74 -7.22
CA THR A 34 6.70 -6.37 -6.34
C THR A 34 6.60 -5.69 -4.98
N PHE A 35 7.70 -5.12 -4.48
CA PHE A 35 7.67 -4.31 -3.26
C PHE A 35 6.88 -3.01 -3.46
N ALA A 36 7.13 -2.30 -4.57
CA ALA A 36 6.40 -1.08 -4.94
C ALA A 36 4.89 -1.35 -5.11
N GLU A 37 4.54 -2.42 -5.82
CA GLU A 37 3.15 -2.87 -6.01
C GLU A 37 2.50 -3.24 -4.66
N THR A 38 3.23 -3.89 -3.75
CA THR A 38 2.75 -4.20 -2.39
C THR A 38 2.34 -2.93 -1.64
N LEU A 39 3.18 -1.89 -1.66
CA LEU A 39 2.89 -0.61 -0.98
C LEU A 39 1.64 0.07 -1.55
N VAL A 40 1.49 0.05 -2.87
CA VAL A 40 0.35 0.68 -3.56
C VAL A 40 -0.95 -0.08 -3.33
N TYR A 41 -0.96 -1.40 -3.57
CA TYR A 41 -2.19 -2.19 -3.53
C TYR A 41 -2.69 -2.51 -2.13
N THR A 42 -1.83 -2.42 -1.11
CA THR A 42 -2.25 -2.73 0.27
C THR A 42 -2.29 -1.52 1.19
N GLY A 43 -1.71 -0.39 0.78
CA GLY A 43 -1.55 0.77 1.63
C GLY A 43 -0.76 0.48 2.91
N CYS A 44 0.05 -0.58 2.97
CA CYS A 44 0.80 -0.97 4.15
C CYS A 44 1.91 0.05 4.48
N ARG A 45 2.38 0.05 5.72
CA ARG A 45 3.60 0.78 6.09
C ARG A 45 4.81 0.06 5.51
N ILE A 46 5.87 0.81 5.18
CA ILE A 46 7.11 0.23 4.62
C ILE A 46 7.64 -0.93 5.47
N SER A 47 7.61 -0.80 6.81
CA SER A 47 8.06 -1.86 7.72
C SER A 47 7.12 -3.07 7.72
N GLU A 48 5.82 -2.88 7.53
CA GLU A 48 4.84 -3.96 7.37
C GLU A 48 5.08 -4.72 6.04
N GLY A 49 5.33 -3.97 4.94
CA GLY A 49 5.71 -4.57 3.67
C GLY A 49 6.97 -5.43 3.79
N LEU A 50 8.03 -4.89 4.40
CA LEU A 50 9.28 -5.63 4.60
C LEU A 50 9.14 -6.86 5.51
N SER A 51 8.15 -6.87 6.42
CA SER A 51 7.88 -8.03 7.28
C SER A 51 7.01 -9.10 6.62
N LEU A 52 6.57 -8.88 5.37
CA LEU A 52 5.75 -9.85 4.66
C LEU A 52 6.53 -11.13 4.39
N THR A 53 5.88 -12.26 4.65
CA THR A 53 6.41 -13.60 4.43
C THR A 53 5.52 -14.36 3.45
N PRO A 54 6.00 -15.43 2.80
CA PRO A 54 5.17 -16.28 1.96
C PRO A 54 3.89 -16.77 2.66
N LYS A 55 3.96 -17.06 3.97
CA LYS A 55 2.80 -17.46 4.79
C LYS A 55 1.65 -16.43 4.76
N GLY A 56 1.98 -15.13 4.61
CA GLY A 56 0.99 -14.06 4.52
C GLY A 56 0.37 -13.88 3.13
N VAL A 57 0.83 -14.61 2.11
CA VAL A 57 0.31 -14.51 0.73
C VAL A 57 -0.74 -15.59 0.50
N GLN A 58 -1.99 -15.19 0.32
CA GLN A 58 -3.14 -16.08 0.11
C GLN A 58 -3.56 -15.99 -1.37
N ARG A 59 -3.05 -16.89 -2.18
CA ARG A 59 -3.23 -16.86 -3.64
C ARG A 59 -4.70 -17.07 -4.03
N GLU A 60 -5.34 -18.10 -3.50
CA GLU A 60 -6.70 -18.50 -3.89
C GLU A 60 -7.75 -17.42 -3.59
N SER A 61 -7.57 -16.67 -2.51
CA SER A 61 -8.46 -15.59 -2.11
C SER A 61 -7.99 -14.20 -2.56
N CYS A 62 -6.86 -14.11 -3.27
CA CYS A 62 -6.23 -12.84 -3.70
C CYS A 62 -6.06 -11.86 -2.53
N GLN A 63 -5.44 -12.32 -1.43
CA GLN A 63 -5.29 -11.54 -0.21
C GLN A 63 -3.86 -11.55 0.32
N ILE A 64 -3.46 -10.44 0.94
CA ILE A 64 -2.21 -10.31 1.69
C ILE A 64 -2.55 -10.11 3.16
N THR A 65 -2.00 -10.97 4.02
CA THR A 65 -2.13 -10.89 5.48
C THR A 65 -0.85 -10.35 6.10
N PHE A 66 -0.97 -9.24 6.81
CA PHE A 66 0.11 -8.64 7.59
C PHE A 66 -0.05 -8.97 9.07
N ASN A 67 1.06 -9.26 9.74
CA ASN A 67 1.10 -9.26 11.19
C ASN A 67 1.22 -7.81 11.69
N SER A 68 0.35 -7.39 12.60
CA SER A 68 0.41 -6.05 13.19
C SER A 68 1.61 -5.95 14.14
N LEU A 69 2.54 -5.04 13.83
CA LEU A 69 3.73 -4.80 14.64
C LEU A 69 3.45 -4.11 16.01
N LYS A 70 2.18 -3.84 16.34
CA LYS A 70 1.81 -3.24 17.64
C LYS A 70 1.66 -4.30 18.72
N LYS A 71 2.75 -4.58 19.43
CA LYS A 71 2.90 -5.58 20.51
C LYS A 71 1.97 -5.46 21.73
N ARG A 72 1.06 -4.48 21.82
CA ARG A 72 0.29 -4.23 23.07
C ARG A 72 -1.04 -4.99 23.18
N ARG A 73 -1.53 -5.71 22.16
CA ARG A 73 -2.83 -6.42 22.17
C ARG A 73 -2.86 -7.74 21.39
N GLY A 74 -1.86 -8.59 21.57
CA GLY A 74 -1.83 -9.90 20.90
C GLY A 74 -1.54 -9.82 19.38
N ASP A 75 -1.50 -10.98 18.73
CA ASP A 75 -1.28 -11.11 17.28
C ASP A 75 -2.49 -10.61 16.50
N LEU A 76 -2.50 -9.32 16.19
CA LEU A 76 -3.53 -8.71 15.33
C LEU A 76 -3.09 -8.84 13.87
N TYR A 77 -3.70 -9.80 13.18
CA TYR A 77 -3.55 -9.94 11.73
C TYR A 77 -4.56 -9.04 11.02
N ARG A 78 -4.15 -8.42 9.93
CA ARG A 78 -5.06 -7.77 9.01
C ARG A 78 -4.85 -8.30 7.61
N THR A 79 -5.93 -8.55 6.92
CA THR A 79 -5.94 -9.08 5.57
C THR A 79 -6.47 -8.02 4.61
N VAL A 80 -5.78 -7.82 3.50
CA VAL A 80 -6.09 -6.83 2.47
C VAL A 80 -6.31 -7.56 1.15
N PRO A 81 -7.47 -7.42 0.49
CA PRO A 81 -7.67 -7.90 -0.87
C PRO A 81 -6.78 -7.13 -1.83
N VAL A 82 -6.25 -7.81 -2.82
CA VAL A 82 -5.36 -7.24 -3.85
C VAL A 82 -5.72 -7.78 -5.23
N PRO A 83 -5.30 -7.11 -6.33
CA PRO A 83 -5.53 -7.61 -7.67
C PRO A 83 -4.90 -8.99 -7.91
N GLU A 84 -5.61 -9.86 -8.62
CA GLU A 84 -5.15 -11.20 -8.99
C GLU A 84 -3.81 -11.13 -9.76
N THR A 85 -3.70 -10.22 -10.72
CA THR A 85 -2.47 -10.01 -11.50
C THR A 85 -1.25 -9.68 -10.64
N PHE A 86 -1.45 -8.96 -9.52
CA PHE A 86 -0.39 -8.68 -8.56
C PHE A 86 -0.01 -9.93 -7.75
N ILE A 87 -1.01 -10.68 -7.26
CA ILE A 87 -0.77 -11.92 -6.52
C ILE A 87 0.00 -12.93 -7.37
N ASP A 88 -0.33 -13.07 -8.63
CA ASP A 88 0.38 -13.96 -9.56
C ASP A 88 1.82 -13.50 -9.80
N THR A 89 2.01 -12.19 -10.04
CA THR A 89 3.36 -11.62 -10.19
C THR A 89 4.21 -11.87 -8.95
N LEU A 90 3.67 -11.59 -7.76
CA LEU A 90 4.35 -11.82 -6.48
C LEU A 90 4.68 -13.30 -6.27
N THR A 91 3.73 -14.18 -6.59
CA THR A 91 3.85 -15.62 -6.44
C THR A 91 4.97 -16.20 -7.30
N VAL A 92 5.02 -15.81 -8.56
CA VAL A 92 6.04 -16.28 -9.50
C VAL A 92 7.42 -15.71 -9.15
N ALA A 93 7.51 -14.38 -8.94
CA ALA A 93 8.78 -13.70 -8.67
C ALA A 93 9.49 -14.25 -7.43
N HIS A 94 8.74 -14.58 -6.38
CA HIS A 94 9.32 -14.99 -5.10
C HIS A 94 9.11 -16.47 -4.75
N LYS A 95 8.66 -17.29 -5.73
CA LYS A 95 8.44 -18.74 -5.55
C LYS A 95 7.57 -19.04 -4.32
N ILE A 96 6.48 -18.26 -4.15
CA ILE A 96 5.66 -18.30 -2.93
C ILE A 96 5.14 -19.71 -2.64
N VAL A 97 4.53 -20.37 -3.64
CA VAL A 97 3.97 -21.73 -3.50
C VAL A 97 5.05 -22.74 -3.06
N GLU A 98 6.25 -22.64 -3.63
CA GLU A 98 7.36 -23.52 -3.26
C GLU A 98 7.83 -23.26 -1.82
N ARG A 99 7.95 -21.98 -1.46
CA ARG A 99 8.37 -21.58 -0.11
C ARG A 99 7.33 -21.95 0.96
N GLN A 100 6.05 -21.98 0.62
CA GLN A 100 4.98 -22.38 1.54
C GLN A 100 4.97 -23.89 1.87
N LYS A 101 5.66 -24.74 1.09
CA LYS A 101 5.74 -26.17 1.35
C LYS A 101 6.45 -26.52 2.65
N THR A 102 7.30 -25.65 3.17
CA THR A 102 8.03 -25.87 4.44
C THR A 102 7.86 -24.68 5.37
N LYS A 103 7.61 -24.94 6.65
CA LYS A 103 7.40 -23.91 7.67
C LYS A 103 8.58 -22.91 7.71
N ALA A 104 9.81 -23.41 7.69
CA ALA A 104 11.00 -22.57 7.75
C ALA A 104 11.06 -21.56 6.59
N LYS A 105 10.80 -21.98 5.34
CA LYS A 105 10.82 -21.10 4.18
C LYS A 105 9.59 -20.17 4.13
N ALA A 106 8.44 -20.65 4.62
CA ALA A 106 7.21 -19.87 4.67
C ALA A 106 7.28 -18.68 5.62
N GLU A 107 8.15 -18.72 6.62
CA GLU A 107 8.32 -17.67 7.63
C GLU A 107 9.49 -16.70 7.34
N LEU A 108 10.31 -16.94 6.31
CA LEU A 108 11.35 -16.00 5.88
C LEU A 108 10.74 -14.81 5.15
N HIS A 109 11.23 -13.62 5.43
CA HIS A 109 10.78 -12.42 4.73
C HIS A 109 10.94 -12.55 3.21
N ILE A 110 10.04 -11.94 2.45
CA ILE A 110 10.11 -11.91 0.98
C ILE A 110 11.29 -11.02 0.55
N TRP A 111 11.42 -9.85 1.16
CA TRP A 111 12.52 -8.90 0.92
C TRP A 111 13.40 -8.82 2.17
N THR A 112 14.71 -8.86 1.98
CA THR A 112 15.70 -8.83 3.06
C THR A 112 16.34 -7.45 3.27
N TRP A 113 15.73 -6.42 2.67
CA TRP A 113 16.25 -5.06 2.72
C TRP A 113 16.09 -4.41 4.09
N SER A 114 17.03 -3.54 4.44
CA SER A 114 16.82 -2.64 5.56
C SER A 114 15.70 -1.62 5.23
N ARG A 115 15.06 -1.09 6.27
CA ARG A 115 14.03 -0.07 6.09
C ARG A 115 14.56 1.19 5.39
N GLN A 116 15.79 1.60 5.68
CA GLN A 116 16.43 2.76 5.05
C GLN A 116 16.68 2.52 3.57
N TYR A 117 17.19 1.34 3.22
CA TYR A 117 17.44 0.97 1.82
C TYR A 117 16.14 0.90 1.01
N ALA A 118 15.12 0.23 1.53
CA ALA A 118 13.81 0.18 0.88
C ALA A 118 13.18 1.59 0.71
N PHE A 119 13.32 2.46 1.72
CA PHE A 119 12.86 3.84 1.62
C PHE A 119 13.58 4.58 0.49
N LYS A 120 14.91 4.45 0.39
CA LYS A 120 15.72 5.05 -0.67
C LYS A 120 15.26 4.56 -2.05
N LEU A 121 15.14 3.25 -2.25
CA LEU A 121 14.69 2.66 -3.52
C LEU A 121 13.32 3.19 -3.96
N ILE A 122 12.35 3.26 -3.05
CA ILE A 122 11.03 3.79 -3.37
C ILE A 122 11.08 5.29 -3.71
N LYS A 123 11.90 6.08 -3.01
CA LYS A 123 12.09 7.50 -3.32
C LYS A 123 12.71 7.69 -4.71
N GLU A 124 13.74 6.92 -5.06
CA GLU A 124 14.37 6.94 -6.38
C GLU A 124 13.37 6.54 -7.48
N LEU A 125 12.60 5.49 -7.24
CA LEU A 125 11.55 5.06 -8.18
C LEU A 125 10.48 6.15 -8.39
N MET A 126 10.11 6.90 -7.33
CA MET A 126 9.18 8.02 -7.45
C MET A 126 9.76 9.17 -8.27
N VAL A 127 11.07 9.44 -8.16
CA VAL A 127 11.77 10.41 -9.01
C VAL A 127 11.78 9.95 -10.45
N ASP A 128 12.17 8.69 -10.71
CA ASP A 128 12.18 8.08 -12.05
C ASP A 128 10.79 8.09 -12.72
N ALA A 129 9.73 8.00 -11.92
CA ALA A 129 8.35 8.10 -12.39
C ALA A 129 7.88 9.55 -12.66
N GLY A 130 8.75 10.55 -12.44
CA GLY A 130 8.42 11.95 -12.66
C GLY A 130 7.46 12.54 -11.61
N ILE A 131 7.35 11.96 -10.43
CA ILE A 131 6.52 12.52 -9.36
C ILE A 131 7.17 13.80 -8.85
N PRO A 132 6.45 14.94 -8.84
CA PRO A 132 6.98 16.23 -8.41
C PRO A 132 7.56 16.22 -7.00
N GLU A 133 8.47 17.12 -6.72
CA GLU A 133 9.01 17.28 -5.38
C GLU A 133 7.92 17.71 -4.40
N GLY A 134 7.99 17.16 -3.18
CA GLY A 134 7.03 17.47 -2.14
C GLY A 134 6.97 16.40 -1.04
N LYS A 135 6.28 16.72 0.05
CA LYS A 135 6.12 15.82 1.20
C LYS A 135 5.37 14.52 0.85
N HIS A 136 4.56 14.55 -0.21
CA HIS A 136 3.84 13.39 -0.75
C HIS A 136 4.75 12.39 -1.46
N ARG A 137 5.92 12.82 -2.00
CA ARG A 137 6.88 11.93 -2.66
C ARG A 137 7.62 11.07 -1.63
N SER A 138 6.89 10.10 -1.07
CA SER A 138 7.36 9.20 -0.01
C SER A 138 6.48 7.95 0.09
N PRO A 139 6.95 6.86 0.71
CA PRO A 139 6.11 5.67 0.98
C PRO A 139 4.84 6.01 1.80
N LYS A 140 4.90 7.05 2.64
CA LYS A 140 3.73 7.56 3.36
C LYS A 140 2.70 8.18 2.40
N GLY A 141 3.17 8.89 1.37
CA GLY A 141 2.32 9.46 0.34
C GLY A 141 1.59 8.40 -0.50
N LEU A 142 2.25 7.24 -0.80
CA LEU A 142 1.59 6.09 -1.43
C LEU A 142 0.49 5.52 -0.53
N ARG A 143 0.76 5.38 0.77
CA ARG A 143 -0.24 4.90 1.73
C ARG A 143 -1.42 5.86 1.87
N HIS A 144 -1.19 7.17 1.88
CA HIS A 144 -2.26 8.16 1.86
C HIS A 144 -3.07 8.08 0.57
N ALA A 145 -2.42 7.90 -0.58
CA ALA A 145 -3.08 7.70 -1.86
C ALA A 145 -4.01 6.48 -1.85
N PHE A 146 -3.61 5.36 -1.21
CA PHE A 146 -4.50 4.21 -1.03
C PHE A 146 -5.79 4.60 -0.30
N GLY A 147 -5.68 5.34 0.82
CA GLY A 147 -6.85 5.79 1.60
C GLY A 147 -7.75 6.73 0.80
N VAL A 148 -7.20 7.76 0.16
CA VAL A 148 -7.93 8.70 -0.69
C VAL A 148 -8.63 7.98 -1.84
N ASN A 149 -7.91 7.12 -2.58
CA ASN A 149 -8.48 6.37 -3.70
C ASN A 149 -9.60 5.42 -3.25
N ALA A 150 -9.49 4.80 -2.08
CA ALA A 150 -10.53 3.93 -1.54
C ALA A 150 -11.81 4.72 -1.23
N VAL A 151 -11.71 5.94 -0.65
CA VAL A 151 -12.86 6.83 -0.42
C VAL A 151 -13.50 7.25 -1.75
N VAL A 152 -12.70 7.70 -2.71
CA VAL A 152 -13.18 8.09 -4.05
C VAL A 152 -13.93 6.92 -4.73
N LYS A 153 -13.48 5.70 -4.53
CA LYS A 153 -14.14 4.49 -5.04
C LYS A 153 -15.39 4.07 -4.23
N GLY A 154 -15.73 4.79 -3.17
CA GLY A 154 -16.91 4.52 -2.33
C GLY A 154 -16.73 3.35 -1.37
N VAL A 155 -15.47 2.97 -1.05
CA VAL A 155 -15.21 1.96 -0.02
C VAL A 155 -15.59 2.53 1.35
N GLN A 156 -16.35 1.77 2.13
CA GLN A 156 -16.77 2.17 3.47
C GLN A 156 -15.56 2.42 4.39
N LEU A 157 -15.60 3.47 5.21
CA LEU A 157 -14.49 3.88 6.09
C LEU A 157 -14.03 2.79 7.07
N ASN A 158 -14.96 1.95 7.57
CA ASN A 158 -14.63 0.81 8.42
C ASN A 158 -13.77 -0.24 7.70
N MET A 159 -14.01 -0.47 6.41
CA MET A 159 -13.19 -1.37 5.59
C MET A 159 -11.82 -0.77 5.32
N ILE A 160 -11.74 0.52 5.01
CA ILE A 160 -10.46 1.24 4.84
C ILE A 160 -9.65 1.18 6.15
N MET A 161 -10.31 1.44 7.29
CA MET A 161 -9.70 1.33 8.61
C MET A 161 -9.10 -0.06 8.84
N LYS A 162 -9.88 -1.13 8.55
CA LYS A 162 -9.44 -2.53 8.64
C LYS A 162 -8.23 -2.80 7.76
N TRP A 163 -8.30 -2.44 6.47
CA TRP A 163 -7.22 -2.71 5.50
C TRP A 163 -5.95 -1.92 5.80
N MET A 164 -6.06 -0.71 6.29
CA MET A 164 -4.90 0.11 6.66
C MET A 164 -4.36 -0.21 8.06
N GLY A 165 -5.08 -0.95 8.89
CA GLY A 165 -4.67 -1.27 10.27
C GLY A 165 -4.62 -0.02 11.14
N HIS A 166 -5.65 0.83 11.05
CA HIS A 166 -5.84 1.94 11.97
C HIS A 166 -6.55 1.47 13.23
N ALA A 167 -6.07 1.89 14.39
CA ALA A 167 -6.68 1.53 15.67
C ALA A 167 -7.95 2.35 15.96
N ASP A 168 -8.07 3.53 15.33
CA ASP A 168 -9.14 4.48 15.53
C ASP A 168 -9.66 4.94 14.16
N ILE A 169 -10.99 5.03 14.03
CA ILE A 169 -11.66 5.48 12.81
C ILE A 169 -11.36 6.94 12.48
N SER A 170 -11.11 7.78 13.48
CA SER A 170 -10.70 9.17 13.30
C SER A 170 -9.43 9.30 12.45
N THR A 171 -8.51 8.32 12.55
CA THR A 171 -7.32 8.25 11.71
C THR A 171 -7.66 7.97 10.23
N THR A 172 -8.80 7.35 9.96
CA THR A 172 -9.27 7.03 8.60
C THR A 172 -10.17 8.14 8.06
N ALA A 173 -10.92 8.80 8.93
CA ALA A 173 -11.84 9.89 8.56
C ALA A 173 -11.16 11.04 7.81
N ILE A 174 -9.84 11.26 8.06
CA ILE A 174 -9.06 12.26 7.30
C ILE A 174 -9.09 12.06 5.77
N TYR A 175 -9.34 10.86 5.29
CA TYR A 175 -9.44 10.60 3.84
C TYR A 175 -10.79 11.05 3.26
N ALA A 176 -11.80 11.24 4.11
CA ALA A 176 -13.06 11.86 3.72
C ALA A 176 -12.92 13.38 3.54
N ASP A 177 -11.85 13.99 4.07
CA ASP A 177 -11.53 15.40 3.87
C ASP A 177 -10.81 15.66 2.53
N ALA A 178 -10.74 14.66 1.63
CA ALA A 178 -10.20 14.84 0.29
C ALA A 178 -11.03 15.87 -0.46
N ILE A 179 -10.39 16.98 -0.87
CA ILE A 179 -11.03 18.14 -1.46
C ILE A 179 -10.66 18.25 -2.95
N GLY A 180 -11.54 18.84 -3.76
CA GLY A 180 -11.28 19.16 -5.16
C GLY A 180 -11.87 18.13 -6.13
N LYS A 181 -11.04 17.61 -7.08
CA LYS A 181 -11.54 16.67 -8.10
C LYS A 181 -12.09 15.39 -7.49
N GLU A 182 -11.48 14.90 -6.44
CA GLU A 182 -11.88 13.68 -5.71
C GLU A 182 -13.24 13.87 -5.04
N GLU A 183 -13.50 15.02 -4.43
CA GLU A 183 -14.79 15.35 -3.83
C GLU A 183 -15.90 15.42 -4.89
N ALA A 184 -15.62 16.07 -6.03
CA ALA A 184 -16.55 16.14 -7.14
C ALA A 184 -16.88 14.75 -7.73
N GLU A 185 -15.90 13.83 -7.80
CA GLU A 185 -16.12 12.45 -8.24
C GLU A 185 -17.01 11.67 -7.25
N ILE A 186 -16.87 11.93 -5.93
CA ILE A 186 -17.75 11.33 -4.92
C ILE A 186 -19.17 11.88 -5.05
N ALA A 187 -19.31 13.19 -5.18
CA ALA A 187 -20.61 13.85 -5.28
C ALA A 187 -21.43 13.39 -6.49
N LYS A 188 -20.79 13.14 -7.64
CA LYS A 188 -21.48 12.59 -8.83
C LYS A 188 -22.24 11.31 -8.56
N LYS A 189 -21.71 10.44 -7.70
CA LYS A 189 -22.36 9.16 -7.35
C LYS A 189 -23.68 9.33 -6.56
N MET A 190 -24.01 10.54 -6.10
CA MET A 190 -25.29 10.82 -5.45
C MET A 190 -26.41 11.06 -6.45
N TRP A 191 -26.07 11.32 -7.72
CA TRP A 191 -27.00 11.73 -8.77
C TRP A 191 -27.12 10.69 -9.91
N ASP A 192 -26.29 9.65 -9.88
CA ASP A 192 -26.35 8.47 -10.76
C ASP A 192 -27.26 7.37 -10.14
#